data_75151a03507a7b30269feccb9c761baf
#
_entry.id   75151a03507a7b30269feccb9c761baf
#
_cell.length_a   1.000
_cell.length_b   1.000
_cell.length_c   1.000
_cell.angle_alpha   90.00
_cell.angle_beta   90.00
_cell.angle_gamma   90.00
#
_symmetry.space_group_name_H-M   'P 1'
#
loop_
_entity.id
_entity.type
_entity.pdbx_description
1 polymer ?
#
loop_
_entity_poly.entity_id
_entity_poly.type
_entity_poly.pdbx_seq_one_letter_code
_entity_poly.pdbx_strand_id
1 'polypeptide(L)'
;GATFSMPLCWGLPWARLTRRQQKSGCAVAGWRGARAITAARRVVVTDEDLFPAGVLSLHGKEKNEPSAALGTVELNGLKVYDQEIGEALAYAEALCRAAGSQLTPLLLQLMDGQVSFRYDAHDLHYYEDGGIDCTVRGATVAMGSAYFMKKRRIALPRDLKMETGVFMTVDGRLAAIFAVKYLPSRNVEWALRALRRNRVTPVLATRGVNITPNLLKRKFRLNARPIYPGVATRLALADLTAQPGETPNALIYRDGLLPMAETVIGSQRMCQAVR
;
A
#
# COMPACT_ATOMS: atom_id res chain seq x y z
N GLY A 1 -16.57 49.21 18.09
CA GLY A 1 -16.93 48.67 16.78
C GLY A 1 -16.21 47.31 16.57
N ALA A 2 -16.92 46.21 16.77
CA ALA A 2 -16.42 44.91 16.39
C ALA A 2 -16.22 44.90 14.88
N THR A 3 -15.00 44.81 14.44
CA THR A 3 -14.61 44.87 13.05
C THR A 3 -15.25 43.72 12.28
N PHE A 4 -16.12 44.03 11.32
CA PHE A 4 -16.71 43.10 10.35
C PHE A 4 -15.66 42.24 9.59
N SER A 5 -14.39 42.55 9.73
CA SER A 5 -13.26 41.87 9.10
C SER A 5 -12.94 40.50 9.70
N MET A 6 -13.21 40.27 10.98
CA MET A 6 -12.88 38.98 11.62
C MET A 6 -13.60 37.77 11.01
N PRO A 7 -14.95 37.78 10.82
CA PRO A 7 -15.64 36.68 10.14
C PRO A 7 -15.17 36.44 8.72
N LEU A 8 -14.78 37.48 7.99
CA LEU A 8 -14.27 37.34 6.62
C LEU A 8 -12.86 36.77 6.57
N CYS A 9 -11.98 37.17 7.48
CA CYS A 9 -10.63 36.65 7.54
C CYS A 9 -10.54 35.14 7.87
N TRP A 10 -11.53 34.66 8.63
CA TRP A 10 -11.60 33.24 9.02
C TRP A 10 -12.56 32.42 8.17
N GLY A 11 -13.71 33.01 7.82
CA GLY A 11 -14.77 32.31 7.12
C GLY A 11 -14.44 31.96 5.67
N LEU A 12 -13.81 32.85 4.92
CA LEU A 12 -13.45 32.59 3.52
C LEU A 12 -12.37 31.51 3.35
N PRO A 13 -11.25 31.55 4.08
CA PRO A 13 -10.27 30.47 4.03
C PRO A 13 -10.87 29.13 4.46
N TRP A 14 -11.71 29.11 5.48
CA TRP A 14 -12.41 27.93 5.94
C TRP A 14 -13.37 27.38 4.89
N ALA A 15 -14.20 28.20 4.29
CA ALA A 15 -15.13 27.79 3.25
C ALA A 15 -14.42 27.22 2.00
N ARG A 16 -13.28 27.81 1.61
CA ARG A 16 -12.45 27.28 0.53
C ARG A 16 -11.86 25.92 0.86
N LEU A 17 -11.33 25.77 2.08
CA LEU A 17 -10.80 24.48 2.56
C LEU A 17 -11.88 23.41 2.54
N THR A 18 -13.05 23.70 3.14
CA THR A 18 -14.16 22.75 3.24
C THR A 18 -14.65 22.29 1.87
N ARG A 19 -14.85 23.22 0.92
CA ARG A 19 -15.27 22.88 -0.45
C ARG A 19 -14.24 21.99 -1.16
N ARG A 20 -12.96 22.28 -0.99
CA ARG A 20 -11.89 21.48 -1.61
C ARG A 20 -11.83 20.09 -0.99
N GLN A 21 -11.91 20.00 0.32
CA GLN A 21 -11.88 18.75 1.07
C GLN A 21 -13.07 17.84 0.74
N GLN A 22 -14.28 18.40 0.65
CA GLN A 22 -15.46 17.64 0.24
C GLN A 22 -15.28 17.01 -1.16
N LYS A 23 -14.70 17.76 -2.10
CA LYS A 23 -14.39 17.23 -3.44
C LYS A 23 -13.34 16.11 -3.40
N SER A 24 -12.38 16.20 -2.50
CA SER A 24 -11.28 15.23 -2.36
C SER A 24 -11.65 14.02 -1.48
N GLY A 25 -12.78 14.05 -0.80
CA GLY A 25 -13.23 12.94 0.04
C GLY A 25 -12.66 12.95 1.45
N CYS A 26 -12.49 14.12 2.04
CA CYS A 26 -12.09 14.30 3.43
C CYS A 26 -12.86 15.42 4.13
N ALA A 27 -12.89 15.36 5.44
CA ALA A 27 -13.46 16.38 6.31
C ALA A 27 -12.55 16.60 7.53
N VAL A 28 -12.23 17.86 7.84
CA VAL A 28 -11.40 18.23 8.99
C VAL A 28 -12.28 18.60 10.17
N ALA A 29 -11.90 18.17 11.37
CA ALA A 29 -12.60 18.43 12.62
C ALA A 29 -12.41 19.89 13.09
N GLY A 30 -13.02 20.82 12.38
CA GLY A 30 -12.99 22.25 12.70
C GLY A 30 -11.58 22.87 12.69
N TRP A 31 -11.50 24.09 13.19
CA TRP A 31 -10.25 24.83 13.29
C TRP A 31 -9.18 24.11 14.15
N ARG A 32 -9.63 23.50 15.24
CA ARG A 32 -8.75 22.76 16.13
C ARG A 32 -8.08 21.59 15.42
N GLY A 33 -8.86 20.81 14.66
CA GLY A 33 -8.34 19.73 13.84
C GLY A 33 -7.35 20.22 12.78
N ALA A 34 -7.70 21.27 12.04
CA ALA A 34 -6.82 21.86 11.04
C ALA A 34 -5.49 22.32 11.64
N ARG A 35 -5.51 22.98 12.79
CA ARG A 35 -4.32 23.45 13.48
C ARG A 35 -3.44 22.28 13.95
N ALA A 36 -4.04 21.22 14.48
CA ALA A 36 -3.32 20.01 14.87
C ALA A 36 -2.63 19.36 13.66
N ILE A 37 -3.34 19.25 12.53
CA ILE A 37 -2.81 18.67 11.29
C ILE A 37 -1.64 19.49 10.72
N THR A 38 -1.61 20.82 10.90
CA THR A 38 -0.47 21.64 10.42
C THR A 38 0.86 21.29 11.09
N ALA A 39 0.84 20.67 12.25
CA ALA A 39 2.04 20.18 12.94
C ALA A 39 2.61 18.91 12.35
N ALA A 40 1.85 18.19 11.50
CA ALA A 40 2.28 16.95 10.89
C ALA A 40 3.56 17.15 10.04
N ARG A 41 4.55 16.32 10.29
CA ARG A 41 5.82 16.26 9.54
C ARG A 41 6.02 14.93 8.85
N ARG A 42 5.22 13.95 9.20
CA ARG A 42 5.23 12.59 8.66
C ARG A 42 3.81 12.12 8.39
N VAL A 43 3.66 11.32 7.34
CA VAL A 43 2.41 10.66 6.98
C VAL A 43 2.70 9.19 6.77
N VAL A 44 1.98 8.33 7.48
CA VAL A 44 2.06 6.88 7.29
C VAL A 44 1.33 6.52 6.01
N VAL A 45 1.96 5.71 5.17
CA VAL A 45 1.44 5.29 3.87
C VAL A 45 1.52 3.77 3.78
N THR A 46 0.40 3.14 3.50
CA THR A 46 0.27 1.68 3.38
C THR A 46 0.32 1.22 1.93
N ASP A 47 0.33 -0.10 1.73
CA ASP A 47 0.26 -0.71 0.40
C ASP A 47 -0.97 -0.24 -0.39
N GLU A 48 -2.12 -0.19 0.27
CA GLU A 48 -3.40 0.19 -0.35
C GLU A 48 -3.47 1.67 -0.73
N ASP A 49 -2.81 2.53 0.02
CA ASP A 49 -2.69 3.96 -0.32
C ASP A 49 -1.89 4.19 -1.60
N LEU A 50 -0.90 3.33 -1.86
CA LEU A 50 0.00 3.43 -3.00
C LEU A 50 -0.51 2.69 -4.23
N PHE A 51 -0.96 1.46 -4.03
CA PHE A 51 -1.41 0.53 -5.07
C PHE A 51 -2.58 -0.30 -4.55
N PRO A 52 -3.82 0.17 -4.61
CA PRO A 52 -4.97 -0.63 -4.23
C PRO A 52 -5.04 -1.91 -5.05
N ALA A 53 -5.61 -2.96 -4.48
CA ALA A 53 -5.76 -4.24 -5.16
C ALA A 53 -6.57 -4.05 -6.46
N GLY A 54 -5.99 -4.47 -7.56
CA GLY A 54 -6.59 -4.37 -8.89
C GLY A 54 -7.38 -5.62 -9.26
N VAL A 55 -7.84 -5.64 -10.50
CA VAL A 55 -8.48 -6.80 -11.11
C VAL A 55 -7.41 -7.73 -11.70
N LEU A 56 -7.64 -9.04 -11.64
CA LEU A 56 -6.79 -10.03 -12.25
C LEU A 56 -6.82 -9.88 -13.79
N SER A 57 -5.69 -9.58 -14.38
CA SER A 57 -5.53 -9.55 -15.83
C SER A 57 -4.85 -10.82 -16.32
N LEU A 58 -5.63 -11.89 -16.49
CA LEU A 58 -5.18 -13.09 -17.20
C LEU A 58 -5.42 -12.91 -18.69
N HIS A 59 -4.34 -12.71 -19.45
CA HIS A 59 -4.36 -12.63 -20.92
C HIS A 59 -5.32 -11.60 -21.53
N GLY A 60 -4.94 -10.35 -21.56
CA GLY A 60 -5.17 -9.42 -22.67
C GLY A 60 -6.60 -9.14 -23.15
N LYS A 61 -7.65 -9.50 -22.44
CA LYS A 61 -9.02 -9.21 -22.78
C LYS A 61 -9.86 -8.96 -21.54
N GLU A 62 -9.88 -7.75 -21.14
CA GLU A 62 -10.98 -6.89 -20.73
C GLU A 62 -10.38 -5.66 -20.06
N LYS A 63 -10.21 -4.64 -20.87
CA LYS A 63 -9.97 -3.29 -20.38
C LYS A 63 -11.29 -2.75 -19.81
N ASN A 64 -11.70 -3.20 -18.66
CA ASN A 64 -12.32 -2.29 -17.74
C ASN A 64 -11.16 -1.50 -17.14
N GLU A 65 -10.87 -0.36 -17.75
CA GLU A 65 -9.85 0.54 -17.25
C GLU A 65 -10.22 0.88 -15.81
N PRO A 66 -9.46 0.37 -14.80
CA PRO A 66 -9.57 0.97 -13.49
C PRO A 66 -9.25 2.42 -13.74
N SER A 67 -10.11 3.29 -13.29
CA SER A 67 -9.96 4.73 -13.45
C SER A 67 -8.47 5.08 -13.35
N ALA A 68 -7.90 5.70 -14.38
CA ALA A 68 -6.47 6.08 -14.41
C ALA A 68 -6.05 6.97 -13.22
N ALA A 69 -6.99 7.31 -12.37
CA ALA A 69 -6.85 8.03 -11.12
C ALA A 69 -6.34 7.16 -9.96
N LEU A 70 -6.65 5.85 -9.93
CA LEU A 70 -6.25 4.91 -8.89
C LEU A 70 -5.14 3.99 -9.44
N GLY A 71 -4.00 3.94 -8.77
CA GLY A 71 -2.98 2.94 -9.06
C GLY A 71 -3.50 1.55 -8.73
N THR A 72 -2.88 0.51 -9.27
CA THR A 72 -3.29 -0.87 -9.01
C THR A 72 -2.09 -1.79 -8.89
N VAL A 73 -2.28 -2.91 -8.21
CA VAL A 73 -1.42 -4.08 -8.27
C VAL A 73 -2.11 -5.15 -9.10
N GLU A 74 -1.39 -5.71 -10.07
CA GLU A 74 -1.88 -6.76 -10.96
C GLU A 74 -1.03 -8.00 -10.85
N LEU A 75 -1.66 -9.16 -11.00
CA LEU A 75 -0.98 -10.44 -11.16
C LEU A 75 -1.06 -10.85 -12.63
N ASN A 76 0.07 -10.71 -13.34
CA ASN A 76 0.15 -10.89 -14.79
C ASN A 76 0.58 -12.30 -15.24
N GLY A 77 0.99 -13.14 -14.31
CA GLY A 77 1.41 -14.49 -14.64
C GLY A 77 1.75 -15.32 -13.40
N LEU A 78 1.66 -16.61 -13.57
CA LEU A 78 1.98 -17.62 -12.59
C LEU A 78 2.76 -18.75 -13.28
N LYS A 79 3.87 -19.15 -12.70
CA LYS A 79 4.60 -20.36 -13.07
C LYS A 79 4.77 -21.25 -11.86
N VAL A 80 4.40 -22.50 -11.99
CA VAL A 80 4.44 -23.50 -10.90
C VAL A 80 5.47 -24.55 -11.22
N TYR A 81 6.14 -25.07 -10.20
CA TYR A 81 7.20 -26.07 -10.29
C TYR A 81 6.87 -27.25 -9.36
N ASP A 82 7.02 -28.47 -9.88
CA ASP A 82 6.96 -29.74 -9.15
C ASP A 82 5.71 -29.96 -8.27
N GLN A 83 4.62 -29.28 -8.58
CA GLN A 83 3.34 -29.47 -7.91
C GLN A 83 2.16 -29.00 -8.76
N GLU A 84 0.94 -29.35 -8.36
CA GLU A 84 -0.27 -28.90 -9.04
C GLU A 84 -0.55 -27.41 -8.78
N ILE A 85 -1.10 -26.73 -9.77
CA ILE A 85 -1.42 -25.28 -9.69
C ILE A 85 -2.37 -25.00 -8.53
N GLY A 86 -3.38 -25.84 -8.33
CA GLY A 86 -4.37 -25.67 -7.25
C GLY A 86 -3.73 -25.73 -5.86
N GLU A 87 -2.78 -26.64 -5.67
CA GLU A 87 -2.04 -26.76 -4.41
C GLU A 87 -1.11 -25.56 -4.19
N ALA A 88 -0.36 -25.15 -5.22
CA ALA A 88 0.49 -23.96 -5.14
C ALA A 88 -0.31 -22.69 -4.79
N LEU A 89 -1.48 -22.52 -5.41
CA LEU A 89 -2.37 -21.41 -5.11
C LEU A 89 -2.91 -21.45 -3.68
N ALA A 90 -3.25 -22.63 -3.17
CA ALA A 90 -3.75 -22.80 -1.80
C ALA A 90 -2.65 -22.48 -0.76
N TYR A 91 -1.39 -22.86 -0.99
CA TYR A 91 -0.27 -22.48 -0.16
C TYR A 91 -0.03 -20.96 -0.19
N ALA A 92 -0.02 -20.37 -1.38
CA ALA A 92 0.19 -18.94 -1.54
C ALA A 92 -0.93 -18.11 -0.89
N GLU A 93 -2.19 -18.52 -1.07
CA GLU A 93 -3.33 -17.84 -0.47
C GLU A 93 -3.29 -17.91 1.05
N ALA A 94 -3.01 -19.07 1.62
CA ALA A 94 -2.93 -19.25 3.06
C ALA A 94 -1.90 -18.32 3.70
N LEU A 95 -0.70 -18.23 3.11
CA LEU A 95 0.35 -17.33 3.58
C LEU A 95 -0.02 -15.87 3.37
N CYS A 96 -0.50 -15.49 2.19
CA CYS A 96 -0.88 -14.11 1.88
C CYS A 96 -2.03 -13.62 2.75
N ARG A 97 -3.02 -14.45 3.01
CA ARG A 97 -4.14 -14.14 3.91
C ARG A 97 -3.67 -13.92 5.34
N ALA A 98 -2.84 -14.80 5.87
CA ALA A 98 -2.26 -14.65 7.20
C ALA A 98 -1.41 -13.38 7.34
N ALA A 99 -0.69 -13.01 6.28
CA ALA A 99 0.14 -11.82 6.23
C ALA A 99 -0.64 -10.52 5.95
N GLY A 100 -1.93 -10.58 5.63
CA GLY A 100 -2.71 -9.41 5.21
C GLY A 100 -2.19 -8.79 3.91
N SER A 101 -1.72 -9.63 2.98
CA SER A 101 -1.14 -9.20 1.70
C SER A 101 -2.21 -8.76 0.71
N GLN A 102 -1.90 -7.73 -0.08
CA GLN A 102 -2.72 -7.28 -1.22
C GLN A 102 -2.88 -8.34 -2.32
N LEU A 103 -2.04 -9.36 -2.34
CA LEU A 103 -2.15 -10.47 -3.29
C LEU A 103 -3.30 -11.41 -2.95
N THR A 104 -3.80 -11.41 -1.71
CA THR A 104 -4.87 -12.31 -1.27
C THR A 104 -6.12 -12.23 -2.16
N PRO A 105 -6.71 -11.06 -2.46
CA PRO A 105 -7.87 -10.98 -3.35
C PRO A 105 -7.58 -11.49 -4.76
N LEU A 106 -6.38 -11.26 -5.28
CA LEU A 106 -5.97 -11.72 -6.61
C LEU A 106 -5.83 -13.24 -6.65
N LEU A 107 -5.25 -13.84 -5.61
CA LEU A 107 -5.12 -15.29 -5.48
C LEU A 107 -6.50 -15.95 -5.34
N LEU A 108 -7.41 -15.36 -4.57
CA LEU A 108 -8.79 -15.86 -4.45
C LEU A 108 -9.52 -15.83 -5.80
N GLN A 109 -9.33 -14.81 -6.62
CA GLN A 109 -9.90 -14.77 -7.98
C GLN A 109 -9.32 -15.87 -8.86
N LEU A 110 -8.02 -16.19 -8.74
CA LEU A 110 -7.40 -17.30 -9.48
C LEU A 110 -7.94 -18.67 -9.02
N MET A 111 -8.25 -18.81 -7.74
CA MET A 111 -8.76 -20.05 -7.17
C MET A 111 -10.24 -20.26 -7.49
N ASP A 112 -10.98 -19.19 -7.81
CA ASP A 112 -12.41 -19.26 -8.06
C ASP A 112 -12.77 -20.23 -9.20
N GLY A 113 -13.65 -21.18 -8.91
CA GLY A 113 -14.07 -22.23 -9.83
C GLY A 113 -13.01 -23.31 -10.14
N GLN A 114 -11.79 -23.21 -9.62
CA GLN A 114 -10.70 -24.17 -9.86
C GLN A 114 -10.24 -24.91 -8.61
N VAL A 115 -10.31 -24.26 -7.45
CA VAL A 115 -9.83 -24.80 -6.18
C VAL A 115 -10.92 -24.70 -5.14
N SER A 116 -11.37 -25.85 -4.65
CA SER A 116 -12.47 -25.94 -3.66
C SER A 116 -12.00 -26.01 -2.20
N PHE A 117 -10.68 -26.05 -1.98
CA PHE A 117 -10.09 -26.21 -0.65
C PHE A 117 -9.23 -24.99 -0.29
N ARG A 118 -9.14 -24.72 0.99
CA ARG A 118 -8.28 -23.67 1.57
C ARG A 118 -7.47 -24.24 2.71
N TYR A 119 -6.28 -23.73 2.88
CA TYR A 119 -5.36 -24.12 3.94
C TYR A 119 -5.28 -23.05 5.02
N ASP A 120 -4.92 -23.43 6.23
CA ASP A 120 -4.61 -22.53 7.33
C ASP A 120 -3.11 -22.39 7.51
N ALA A 121 -2.66 -21.17 7.74
CA ALA A 121 -1.26 -20.84 7.99
C ALA A 121 -1.05 -20.56 9.48
N HIS A 122 0.08 -21.06 10.02
CA HIS A 122 0.51 -20.89 11.39
C HIS A 122 1.97 -20.42 11.43
N ASP A 123 2.39 -19.86 12.56
CA ASP A 123 3.78 -19.46 12.79
C ASP A 123 4.34 -18.52 11.72
N LEU A 124 3.65 -17.41 11.50
CA LEU A 124 4.02 -16.42 10.51
C LEU A 124 5.22 -15.59 10.98
N HIS A 125 6.26 -15.52 10.16
CA HIS A 125 7.45 -14.71 10.39
C HIS A 125 7.70 -13.76 9.24
N TYR A 126 8.12 -12.53 9.59
CA TYR A 126 8.52 -11.50 8.64
C TYR A 126 10.03 -11.28 8.72
N TYR A 127 10.65 -11.06 7.57
CA TYR A 127 12.09 -10.86 7.43
C TYR A 127 12.43 -9.50 6.85
N GLU A 128 13.48 -8.86 7.38
CA GLU A 128 13.93 -7.54 6.92
C GLU A 128 14.40 -7.52 5.45
N ASP A 129 14.83 -8.62 4.93
CA ASP A 129 15.29 -8.78 3.55
C ASP A 129 14.17 -9.04 2.52
N GLY A 130 12.93 -8.80 2.90
CA GLY A 130 11.80 -8.78 1.97
C GLY A 130 11.19 -10.14 1.72
N GLY A 131 10.96 -10.88 2.79
CA GLY A 131 10.26 -12.16 2.75
C GLY A 131 9.42 -12.42 3.98
N ILE A 132 8.55 -13.41 3.84
CA ILE A 132 7.69 -13.95 4.90
C ILE A 132 7.69 -15.47 4.79
N ASP A 133 7.53 -16.16 5.91
CA ASP A 133 7.26 -17.60 5.91
C ASP A 133 6.21 -17.98 6.95
N CYS A 134 5.70 -19.17 6.81
CA CYS A 134 4.73 -19.76 7.73
C CYS A 134 4.74 -21.27 7.59
N THR A 135 4.01 -21.94 8.47
CA THR A 135 3.72 -23.36 8.40
C THR A 135 2.31 -23.59 7.86
N VAL A 136 2.18 -24.36 6.80
CA VAL A 136 0.91 -24.78 6.20
C VAL A 136 0.92 -26.29 6.02
N ARG A 137 0.00 -27.00 6.65
CA ARG A 137 -0.09 -28.48 6.61
C ARG A 137 1.23 -29.17 6.95
N GLY A 138 2.00 -28.64 7.90
CA GLY A 138 3.30 -29.20 8.29
C GLY A 138 4.46 -28.83 7.35
N ALA A 139 4.21 -28.17 6.21
CA ALA A 139 5.23 -27.68 5.32
C ALA A 139 5.61 -26.24 5.63
N THR A 140 6.89 -25.88 5.44
CA THR A 140 7.37 -24.51 5.53
C THR A 140 7.17 -23.81 4.20
N VAL A 141 6.26 -22.84 4.16
CA VAL A 141 5.98 -22.04 2.97
C VAL A 141 6.61 -20.67 3.14
N ALA A 142 7.44 -20.24 2.20
CA ALA A 142 8.04 -18.92 2.22
C ALA A 142 7.76 -18.19 0.92
N MET A 143 7.48 -16.88 1.03
CA MET A 143 7.32 -15.97 -0.10
C MET A 143 8.20 -14.76 0.06
N GLY A 144 8.78 -14.28 -1.05
CA GLY A 144 9.62 -13.11 -1.00
C GLY A 144 10.12 -12.65 -2.35
N SER A 145 10.94 -11.61 -2.29
CA SER A 145 11.63 -11.04 -3.45
C SER A 145 12.74 -11.97 -3.95
N ALA A 146 13.25 -11.70 -5.16
CA ALA A 146 14.41 -12.41 -5.68
C ALA A 146 15.65 -12.30 -4.75
N TYR A 147 15.81 -11.16 -4.09
CA TYR A 147 16.88 -10.93 -3.13
C TYR A 147 16.76 -11.86 -1.90
N PHE A 148 15.55 -11.99 -1.36
CA PHE A 148 15.26 -12.90 -0.26
C PHE A 148 15.57 -14.35 -0.63
N MET A 149 15.15 -14.79 -1.81
CA MET A 149 15.43 -16.14 -2.31
C MET A 149 16.94 -16.40 -2.49
N LYS A 150 17.64 -15.41 -3.07
CA LYS A 150 19.10 -15.50 -3.25
C LYS A 150 19.84 -15.64 -1.91
N LYS A 151 19.45 -14.89 -0.89
CA LYS A 151 20.03 -15.01 0.45
C LYS A 151 19.81 -16.39 1.07
N ARG A 152 18.71 -17.03 0.76
CA ARG A 152 18.38 -18.39 1.19
C ARG A 152 18.97 -19.49 0.28
N ARG A 153 19.80 -19.09 -0.68
CA ARG A 153 20.46 -19.99 -1.65
C ARG A 153 19.46 -20.79 -2.50
N ILE A 154 18.29 -20.25 -2.73
CA ILE A 154 17.28 -20.80 -3.62
C ILE A 154 17.70 -20.49 -5.06
N ALA A 155 17.84 -21.54 -5.88
CA ALA A 155 18.14 -21.38 -7.30
C ALA A 155 16.94 -20.81 -8.04
N LEU A 156 17.12 -19.66 -8.68
CA LEU A 156 16.11 -19.03 -9.51
C LEU A 156 16.45 -19.24 -10.99
N PRO A 157 15.43 -19.39 -11.87
CA PRO A 157 15.65 -19.49 -13.31
C PRO A 157 16.39 -18.26 -13.84
N ARG A 158 17.38 -18.48 -14.72
CA ARG A 158 18.27 -17.42 -15.24
C ARG A 158 17.57 -16.45 -16.20
N ASP A 159 16.49 -16.91 -16.84
CA ASP A 159 15.80 -16.15 -17.90
C ASP A 159 14.70 -15.22 -17.38
N LEU A 160 14.57 -15.08 -16.08
CA LEU A 160 13.56 -14.25 -15.46
C LEU A 160 13.94 -12.77 -15.50
N LYS A 161 13.41 -12.06 -16.50
CA LYS A 161 13.45 -10.58 -16.57
C LYS A 161 12.32 -9.95 -15.74
N MET A 162 12.14 -10.36 -14.48
CA MET A 162 11.08 -9.85 -13.63
C MET A 162 11.63 -8.93 -12.54
N GLU A 163 11.31 -7.65 -12.64
CA GLU A 163 11.71 -6.65 -11.63
C GLU A 163 10.94 -6.79 -10.32
N THR A 164 9.71 -7.28 -10.37
CA THR A 164 8.75 -7.34 -9.25
C THR A 164 8.10 -8.71 -9.11
N GLY A 165 8.85 -9.76 -9.38
CA GLY A 165 8.41 -11.13 -9.11
C GLY A 165 8.28 -11.40 -7.61
N VAL A 166 7.28 -12.19 -7.23
CA VAL A 166 7.17 -12.79 -5.91
C VAL A 166 7.38 -14.28 -6.06
N PHE A 167 8.34 -14.80 -5.32
CA PHE A 167 8.77 -16.18 -5.39
C PHE A 167 8.26 -16.93 -4.18
N MET A 168 7.75 -18.14 -4.38
CA MET A 168 7.30 -19.01 -3.31
C MET A 168 8.11 -20.28 -3.26
N THR A 169 8.51 -20.69 -2.07
CA THR A 169 9.12 -22.00 -1.80
C THR A 169 8.25 -22.80 -0.85
N VAL A 170 8.28 -24.11 -1.03
CA VAL A 170 7.70 -25.08 -0.11
C VAL A 170 8.83 -26.03 0.32
N ASP A 171 9.07 -26.14 1.62
CA ASP A 171 10.17 -26.90 2.20
C ASP A 171 11.55 -26.61 1.55
N GLY A 172 11.79 -25.32 1.29
CA GLY A 172 13.06 -24.85 0.74
C GLY A 172 13.25 -25.06 -0.77
N ARG A 173 12.23 -25.54 -1.49
CA ARG A 173 12.26 -25.72 -2.94
C ARG A 173 11.36 -24.70 -3.63
N LEU A 174 11.83 -24.14 -4.74
CA LEU A 174 11.02 -23.22 -5.53
C LEU A 174 9.75 -23.92 -6.02
N ALA A 175 8.61 -23.38 -5.61
CA ALA A 175 7.29 -23.95 -5.88
C ALA A 175 6.46 -23.11 -6.87
N ALA A 176 6.58 -21.79 -6.79
CA ALA A 176 5.86 -20.91 -7.72
C ALA A 176 6.54 -19.56 -7.87
N ILE A 177 6.27 -18.92 -8.99
CA ILE A 177 6.69 -17.55 -9.30
C ILE A 177 5.44 -16.78 -9.75
N PHE A 178 5.17 -15.66 -9.06
CA PHE A 178 4.08 -14.76 -9.37
C PHE A 178 4.64 -13.50 -10.02
N ALA A 179 4.19 -13.20 -11.23
CA ALA A 179 4.54 -11.96 -11.92
C ALA A 179 3.62 -10.84 -11.45
N VAL A 180 4.09 -10.01 -10.53
CA VAL A 180 3.35 -8.90 -9.95
C VAL A 180 3.73 -7.61 -10.65
N LYS A 181 2.75 -6.83 -11.07
CA LYS A 181 2.93 -5.53 -11.71
C LYS A 181 2.30 -4.44 -10.88
N TYR A 182 3.05 -3.38 -10.63
CA TYR A 182 2.59 -2.19 -9.92
C TYR A 182 2.35 -1.05 -10.90
N LEU A 183 1.11 -0.60 -11.02
CA LEU A 183 0.69 0.50 -11.89
C LEU A 183 0.55 1.78 -11.07
N PRO A 184 1.40 2.81 -11.28
CA PRO A 184 1.34 4.04 -10.52
C PRO A 184 0.16 4.90 -10.97
N SER A 185 -0.51 5.51 -9.99
CA SER A 185 -1.55 6.52 -10.22
C SER A 185 -0.94 7.93 -10.28
N ARG A 186 -1.46 8.77 -11.17
CA ARG A 186 -1.11 10.19 -11.20
C ARG A 186 -1.52 10.93 -9.92
N ASN A 187 -2.62 10.54 -9.32
CA ASN A 187 -3.09 11.13 -8.07
C ASN A 187 -2.14 10.82 -6.91
N VAL A 188 -1.65 9.59 -6.81
CA VAL A 188 -0.67 9.19 -5.79
C VAL A 188 0.66 9.89 -6.04
N GLU A 189 1.12 9.96 -7.29
CA GLU A 189 2.34 10.70 -7.65
C GLU A 189 2.25 12.17 -7.24
N TRP A 190 1.13 12.82 -7.56
CA TRP A 190 0.88 14.21 -7.16
C TRP A 190 0.88 14.35 -5.64
N ALA A 191 0.16 13.47 -4.93
CA ALA A 191 0.06 13.50 -3.48
C ALA A 191 1.42 13.36 -2.80
N LEU A 192 2.22 12.39 -3.21
CA LEU A 192 3.58 12.19 -2.68
C LEU A 192 4.48 13.40 -2.92
N ARG A 193 4.44 13.98 -4.12
CA ARG A 193 5.21 15.19 -4.43
C ARG A 193 4.73 16.41 -3.66
N ALA A 194 3.41 16.56 -3.52
CA ALA A 194 2.81 17.67 -2.80
C ALA A 194 3.11 17.63 -1.30
N LEU A 195 3.02 16.46 -0.67
CA LEU A 195 3.43 16.26 0.72
C LEU A 195 4.90 16.68 0.93
N ARG A 196 5.78 16.21 0.08
CA ARG A 196 7.20 16.54 0.16
C ARG A 196 7.48 18.04 0.00
N ARG A 197 6.86 18.72 -0.96
CA ARG A 197 6.99 20.17 -1.14
C ARG A 197 6.54 20.94 0.10
N ASN A 198 5.61 20.39 0.86
CA ASN A 198 5.12 20.96 2.11
C ASN A 198 5.82 20.42 3.36
N ARG A 199 7.02 19.84 3.21
CA ARG A 199 7.89 19.34 4.28
C ARG A 199 7.23 18.21 5.11
N VAL A 200 6.40 17.41 4.48
CA VAL A 200 5.81 16.21 5.07
C VAL A 200 6.44 15.00 4.41
N THR A 201 7.05 14.14 5.20
CA THR A 201 7.78 12.98 4.72
C THR A 201 6.90 11.73 4.82
N PRO A 202 6.69 11.00 3.71
CA PRO A 202 6.02 9.71 3.75
C PRO A 202 6.83 8.68 4.56
N VAL A 203 6.15 7.93 5.42
CA VAL A 203 6.67 6.78 6.16
C VAL A 203 5.99 5.55 5.61
N LEU A 204 6.74 4.64 5.02
CA LEU A 204 6.18 3.43 4.43
C LEU A 204 5.87 2.41 5.53
N ALA A 205 4.59 2.11 5.70
CA ALA A 205 4.08 1.02 6.52
C ALA A 205 3.61 -0.12 5.61
N THR A 206 4.47 -0.54 4.68
CA THR A 206 4.15 -1.51 3.64
C THR A 206 4.47 -2.93 4.07
N ARG A 207 3.58 -3.87 3.74
CA ARG A 207 3.73 -5.31 3.96
C ARG A 207 4.22 -6.03 2.71
N GLY A 208 3.96 -5.45 1.53
CA GLY A 208 4.35 -6.02 0.25
C GLY A 208 5.88 -6.07 0.10
N VAL A 209 6.41 -7.25 -0.19
CA VAL A 209 7.86 -7.52 -0.24
C VAL A 209 8.60 -6.69 -1.29
N ASN A 210 7.90 -6.26 -2.33
CA ASN A 210 8.43 -5.44 -3.41
C ASN A 210 8.15 -3.94 -3.26
N ILE A 211 7.29 -3.54 -2.31
CA ILE A 211 6.94 -2.12 -2.11
C ILE A 211 7.98 -1.47 -1.20
N THR A 212 9.04 -1.04 -1.81
CA THR A 212 10.24 -0.47 -1.19
C THR A 212 10.46 0.97 -1.64
N PRO A 213 11.32 1.74 -0.95
CA PRO A 213 11.69 3.08 -1.41
C PRO A 213 12.23 3.13 -2.84
N ASN A 214 12.91 2.08 -3.28
CA ASN A 214 13.44 1.99 -4.65
C ASN A 214 12.31 1.81 -5.68
N LEU A 215 11.30 0.99 -5.37
CA LEU A 215 10.12 0.86 -6.23
C LEU A 215 9.40 2.21 -6.36
N LEU A 216 9.16 2.89 -5.24
CA LEU A 216 8.49 4.19 -5.25
C LEU A 216 9.28 5.25 -6.04
N LYS A 217 10.60 5.29 -5.86
CA LYS A 217 11.46 6.18 -6.63
C LYS A 217 11.29 5.98 -8.14
N ARG A 218 11.26 4.73 -8.59
CA ARG A 218 11.09 4.39 -10.02
C ARG A 218 9.67 4.68 -10.52
N LYS A 219 8.66 4.22 -9.79
CA LYS A 219 7.26 4.30 -10.24
C LYS A 219 6.70 5.72 -10.17
N PHE A 220 7.04 6.49 -9.14
CA PHE A 220 6.54 7.84 -8.92
C PHE A 220 7.57 8.94 -9.18
N ARG A 221 8.76 8.59 -9.71
CA ARG A 221 9.84 9.53 -10.04
C ARG A 221 10.17 10.48 -8.87
N LEU A 222 10.30 9.93 -7.67
CA LEU A 222 10.56 10.71 -6.47
C LEU A 222 12.05 11.04 -6.35
N ASN A 223 12.37 12.32 -6.11
CA ASN A 223 13.76 12.78 -5.93
C ASN A 223 14.34 12.44 -4.55
N ALA A 224 13.50 12.13 -3.57
CA ALA A 224 13.93 11.82 -2.23
C ALA A 224 13.26 10.55 -1.73
N ARG A 225 14.00 9.79 -0.91
CA ARG A 225 13.49 8.54 -0.34
C ARG A 225 12.46 8.80 0.75
N PRO A 226 11.36 8.04 0.79
CA PRO A 226 10.49 7.97 1.96
C PRO A 226 11.24 7.28 3.12
N ILE A 227 10.75 7.47 4.33
CA ILE A 227 11.22 6.73 5.50
C ILE A 227 10.75 5.29 5.36
N TYR A 228 11.65 4.34 5.57
CA TYR A 228 11.38 2.90 5.50
C TYR A 228 11.82 2.24 6.79
N PRO A 229 10.93 2.14 7.79
CA PRO A 229 11.26 1.55 9.08
C PRO A 229 11.53 0.05 8.99
N GLY A 230 12.07 -0.52 10.04
CA GLY A 230 12.18 -1.97 10.19
C GLY A 230 10.81 -2.67 10.17
N VAL A 231 10.81 -3.96 9.88
CA VAL A 231 9.59 -4.76 9.68
C VAL A 231 8.60 -4.63 10.84
N ALA A 232 9.06 -4.77 12.09
CA ALA A 232 8.18 -4.69 13.26
C ALA A 232 7.44 -3.35 13.33
N THR A 233 8.14 -2.25 13.06
CA THR A 233 7.55 -0.90 13.05
C THR A 233 6.57 -0.74 11.89
N ARG A 234 6.89 -1.26 10.70
CA ARG A 234 5.97 -1.21 9.55
C ARG A 234 4.67 -1.95 9.84
N LEU A 235 4.76 -3.14 10.44
CA LEU A 235 3.58 -3.93 10.81
C LEU A 235 2.72 -3.21 11.86
N ALA A 236 3.35 -2.63 12.88
CA ALA A 236 2.64 -1.88 13.91
C ALA A 236 1.93 -0.64 13.33
N LEU A 237 2.58 0.09 12.41
CA LEU A 237 1.99 1.26 11.74
C LEU A 237 0.88 0.88 10.75
N ALA A 238 0.93 -0.31 10.17
CA ALA A 238 -0.08 -0.81 9.22
C ALA A 238 -1.26 -1.50 9.92
N ASP A 239 -1.23 -1.63 11.24
CA ASP A 239 -2.30 -2.30 11.98
C ASP A 239 -3.55 -1.40 12.05
N LEU A 240 -4.59 -1.79 11.31
CA LEU A 240 -5.87 -1.09 11.25
C LEU A 240 -6.69 -1.26 12.55
N THR A 241 -6.33 -2.22 13.40
CA THR A 241 -6.99 -2.45 14.70
C THR A 241 -6.42 -1.58 15.81
N ALA A 242 -5.27 -0.94 15.56
CA ALA A 242 -4.68 0.00 16.51
C ALA A 242 -5.64 1.16 16.76
N GLN A 243 -6.06 1.31 18.00
CA GLN A 243 -6.97 2.39 18.37
C GLN A 243 -6.22 3.72 18.39
N PRO A 244 -6.76 4.78 17.77
CA PRO A 244 -6.19 6.12 17.91
C PRO A 244 -6.31 6.55 19.40
N GLY A 245 -5.21 6.96 19.98
CA GLY A 245 -5.16 7.41 21.39
C GLY A 245 -5.87 8.72 21.68
N GLU A 246 -6.32 9.45 20.63
CA GLU A 246 -6.91 10.78 20.71
C GLU A 246 -8.08 10.94 19.76
N THR A 247 -8.85 12.04 19.95
CA THR A 247 -9.95 12.41 19.05
C THR A 247 -9.43 12.65 17.63
N PRO A 248 -10.04 12.06 16.59
CA PRO A 248 -9.62 12.26 15.22
C PRO A 248 -9.66 13.74 14.79
N ASN A 249 -8.60 14.20 14.13
CA ASN A 249 -8.53 15.57 13.62
C ASN A 249 -9.13 15.72 12.21
N ALA A 250 -9.30 14.63 11.50
CA ALA A 250 -9.97 14.57 10.20
C ALA A 250 -10.57 13.18 9.95
N LEU A 251 -11.57 13.15 9.07
CA LEU A 251 -12.15 11.93 8.52
C LEU A 251 -11.82 11.88 7.02
N ILE A 252 -11.31 10.76 6.57
CA ILE A 252 -11.05 10.48 5.15
C ILE A 252 -12.02 9.37 4.72
N TYR A 253 -12.87 9.64 3.73
CA TYR A 253 -13.94 8.73 3.29
C TYR A 253 -13.83 8.35 1.81
N ARG A 254 -12.71 8.67 1.17
CA ARG A 254 -12.33 8.16 -0.15
C ARG A 254 -10.99 7.49 -0.08
N ASP A 255 -10.85 6.41 -0.83
CA ASP A 255 -9.63 5.65 -0.90
C ASP A 255 -8.49 6.41 -1.59
N GLY A 256 -7.27 6.00 -1.28
CA GLY A 256 -6.05 6.52 -1.86
C GLY A 256 -5.41 7.67 -1.07
N LEU A 257 -4.22 8.04 -1.48
CA LEU A 257 -3.36 9.01 -0.78
C LEU A 257 -3.79 10.48 -1.01
N LEU A 258 -4.54 10.76 -2.09
CA LEU A 258 -4.91 12.12 -2.47
C LEU A 258 -5.73 12.83 -1.38
N PRO A 259 -6.78 12.23 -0.78
CA PRO A 259 -7.56 12.89 0.27
C PRO A 259 -6.70 13.26 1.49
N MET A 260 -5.79 12.40 1.89
CA MET A 260 -4.86 12.66 3.00
C MET A 260 -3.94 13.84 2.68
N ALA A 261 -3.33 13.85 1.50
CA ALA A 261 -2.47 14.95 1.07
C ALA A 261 -3.22 16.29 1.01
N GLU A 262 -4.44 16.31 0.49
CA GLU A 262 -5.30 17.49 0.47
C GLU A 262 -5.67 17.96 1.88
N THR A 263 -5.91 17.04 2.81
CA THR A 263 -6.19 17.36 4.21
C THR A 263 -5.02 18.08 4.86
N VAL A 264 -3.81 17.54 4.73
CA VAL A 264 -2.58 18.08 5.33
C VAL A 264 -2.23 19.44 4.71
N ILE A 265 -2.15 19.50 3.39
CA ILE A 265 -1.74 20.71 2.66
C ILE A 265 -2.80 21.81 2.77
N GLY A 266 -4.07 21.44 2.68
CA GLY A 266 -5.17 22.39 2.84
C GLY A 266 -5.20 23.02 4.22
N SER A 267 -5.00 22.23 5.27
CA SER A 267 -4.91 22.74 6.65
C SER A 267 -3.72 23.67 6.84
N GLN A 268 -2.55 23.33 6.30
CA GLN A 268 -1.36 24.20 6.34
C GLN A 268 -1.63 25.55 5.66
N ARG A 269 -2.19 25.54 4.45
CA ARG A 269 -2.48 26.77 3.68
C ARG A 269 -3.53 27.63 4.38
N MET A 270 -4.57 27.01 4.93
CA MET A 270 -5.61 27.74 5.67
C MET A 270 -5.00 28.44 6.90
N CYS A 271 -4.23 27.74 7.70
CA CYS A 271 -3.61 28.31 8.89
C CYS A 271 -2.57 29.40 8.57
N GLN A 272 -1.94 29.35 7.39
CA GLN A 272 -1.07 30.42 6.91
C GLN A 272 -1.85 31.66 6.45
N ALA A 273 -3.02 31.48 5.84
CA ALA A 273 -3.86 32.57 5.35
C ALA A 273 -4.54 33.37 6.47
N VAL A 274 -4.60 32.83 7.68
CA VAL A 274 -5.21 33.45 8.85
C VAL A 274 -4.20 34.14 9.78
N ARG A 275 -2.90 33.92 9.55
CA ARG A 275 -1.84 34.63 10.26
C ARG A 275 -1.53 35.97 9.61
#